data_fdf2d45616cb77d7a6f1ad1be5fe7682
#
_entry.id   fdf2d45616cb77d7a6f1ad1be5fe7682
#
_cell.length_a   1.000
_cell.length_b   1.000
_cell.length_c   1.000
_cell.angle_alpha   90.00
_cell.angle_beta   90.00
_cell.angle_gamma   90.00
#
_symmetry.space_group_name_H-M   'P 1'
#
loop_
_entity.id
_entity.type
_entity.pdbx_description
1 polymer ?
#
loop_
_entity_poly.entity_id
_entity_poly.type
_entity_poly.pdbx_seq_one_letter_code
_entity_poly.pdbx_strand_id
1 'polypeptide(L)'
;TFLLSALMASAVLAPAAASAADKSELEVRMEAAQKVLADRSYYERWSPEAALKTVEDAKAANEAGSARQKEIDGALDVMKDWCHTRFLVNACIKDARDLHHEREKEIRSVRLKADEMIRLDRVEQRRARQESQKQNVKQPMKLGGSAESPESRSESRAEEVKAKQSRAEERRALEEANVRAYEEKQARAARKAEERHDPIRVKSRVK
;
A
#
# COMPACT_ATOMS: atom_id res chain seq x y z
N THR A 1 58.24 -70.31 -14.69
CA THR A 1 57.87 -68.95 -14.48
C THR A 1 56.67 -68.57 -15.32
N PHE A 2 55.50 -68.71 -14.71
CA PHE A 2 54.20 -68.37 -15.35
C PHE A 2 53.72 -67.03 -14.85
N LEU A 3 53.59 -66.06 -15.77
CA LEU A 3 52.99 -64.77 -15.54
C LEU A 3 51.51 -64.88 -15.88
N LEU A 4 50.64 -64.87 -14.85
CA LEU A 4 49.20 -64.72 -14.98
C LEU A 4 48.86 -63.23 -15.02
N SER A 5 48.44 -62.70 -16.18
CA SER A 5 47.86 -61.40 -16.35
C SER A 5 46.38 -61.44 -15.97
N ALA A 6 46.03 -60.81 -14.85
CA ALA A 6 44.64 -60.59 -14.44
C ALA A 6 44.09 -59.32 -15.13
N LEU A 7 43.14 -59.51 -16.05
CA LEU A 7 42.34 -58.39 -16.64
C LEU A 7 41.29 -57.99 -15.61
N MET A 8 41.46 -56.80 -15.01
CA MET A 8 40.44 -56.12 -14.21
C MET A 8 39.50 -55.39 -15.18
N ALA A 9 38.31 -55.92 -15.38
CA ALA A 9 37.22 -55.21 -16.06
C ALA A 9 36.64 -54.15 -15.12
N SER A 10 36.99 -52.90 -15.32
CA SER A 10 36.40 -51.79 -14.65
C SER A 10 35.02 -51.47 -15.26
N ALA A 11 33.95 -51.87 -14.59
CA ALA A 11 32.61 -51.46 -14.91
C ALA A 11 32.43 -49.98 -14.52
N VAL A 12 32.46 -49.12 -15.53
CA VAL A 12 32.09 -47.70 -15.37
C VAL A 12 30.59 -47.66 -15.19
N LEU A 13 30.14 -47.49 -13.91
CA LEU A 13 28.77 -47.07 -13.64
C LEU A 13 28.67 -45.61 -14.11
N ALA A 14 28.06 -45.39 -15.27
CA ALA A 14 27.60 -44.09 -15.70
C ALA A 14 26.55 -43.60 -14.68
N PRO A 15 26.73 -42.43 -14.04
CA PRO A 15 25.63 -41.84 -13.27
C PRO A 15 24.47 -41.58 -14.23
N ALA A 16 23.34 -42.24 -13.99
CA ALA A 16 22.08 -41.87 -14.64
C ALA A 16 21.85 -40.37 -14.36
N ALA A 17 22.13 -39.53 -15.34
CA ALA A 17 21.69 -38.15 -15.32
C ALA A 17 20.16 -38.24 -15.18
N ALA A 18 19.67 -37.94 -13.96
CA ALA A 18 18.27 -37.74 -13.71
C ALA A 18 17.84 -36.63 -14.68
N SER A 19 17.10 -37.02 -15.70
CA SER A 19 16.42 -36.12 -16.63
C SER A 19 15.69 -35.13 -15.77
N ALA A 20 16.18 -33.89 -15.71
CA ALA A 20 15.42 -32.75 -15.21
C ALA A 20 14.23 -32.68 -16.15
N ALA A 21 13.10 -33.27 -15.74
CA ALA A 21 11.86 -33.16 -16.48
C ALA A 21 11.62 -31.69 -16.73
N ASP A 22 11.45 -31.33 -18.00
CA ASP A 22 11.20 -29.95 -18.43
C ASP A 22 9.94 -29.49 -17.72
N LYS A 23 10.11 -28.72 -16.61
CA LYS A 23 8.99 -28.22 -15.83
C LYS A 23 8.21 -27.27 -16.71
N SER A 24 6.91 -27.39 -16.71
CA SER A 24 6.08 -26.45 -17.43
C SER A 24 6.37 -25.02 -16.95
N GLU A 25 6.29 -24.05 -17.84
CA GLU A 25 6.49 -22.62 -17.49
C GLU A 25 5.63 -22.20 -16.30
N LEU A 26 4.42 -22.72 -16.21
CA LEU A 26 3.50 -22.46 -15.11
C LEU A 26 4.01 -23.03 -13.77
N GLU A 27 4.64 -24.21 -13.76
CA GLU A 27 5.24 -24.80 -12.56
C GLU A 27 6.42 -23.97 -12.05
N VAL A 28 7.27 -23.47 -12.95
CA VAL A 28 8.39 -22.57 -12.58
C VAL A 28 7.86 -21.28 -11.96
N ARG A 29 6.84 -20.68 -12.57
CA ARG A 29 6.19 -19.48 -12.03
C ARG A 29 5.55 -19.73 -10.67
N MET A 30 4.90 -20.87 -10.48
CA MET A 30 4.30 -21.27 -9.20
C MET A 30 5.36 -21.45 -8.12
N GLU A 31 6.48 -22.12 -8.39
CA GLU A 31 7.58 -22.28 -7.42
C GLU A 31 8.17 -20.91 -7.03
N ALA A 32 8.30 -19.99 -7.98
CA ALA A 32 8.74 -18.63 -7.70
C ALA A 32 7.70 -17.88 -6.82
N ALA A 33 6.42 -18.01 -7.11
CA ALA A 33 5.34 -17.41 -6.32
C ALA A 33 5.28 -17.98 -4.89
N GLN A 34 5.47 -19.28 -4.72
CA GLN A 34 5.57 -19.91 -3.39
C GLN A 34 6.73 -19.33 -2.58
N LYS A 35 7.90 -19.14 -3.20
CA LYS A 35 9.06 -18.54 -2.53
C LYS A 35 8.76 -17.10 -2.10
N VAL A 36 8.09 -16.32 -2.95
CA VAL A 36 7.64 -14.97 -2.58
C VAL A 36 6.70 -15.01 -1.39
N LEU A 37 5.68 -15.87 -1.37
CA LEU A 37 4.76 -15.97 -0.23
C LEU A 37 5.41 -16.56 1.03
N ALA A 38 6.44 -17.39 0.92
CA ALA A 38 7.17 -17.95 2.06
C ALA A 38 8.17 -16.96 2.67
N ASP A 39 8.63 -15.97 1.88
CA ASP A 39 9.66 -15.03 2.29
C ASP A 39 9.15 -14.05 3.36
N ARG A 40 9.87 -13.97 4.49
CA ARG A 40 9.60 -13.09 5.63
C ARG A 40 10.62 -11.98 5.81
N SER A 41 11.56 -11.83 4.87
CA SER A 41 12.68 -10.90 4.96
C SER A 41 12.25 -9.46 5.24
N TYR A 42 11.12 -9.04 4.68
CA TYR A 42 10.53 -7.73 4.96
C TYR A 42 10.18 -7.57 6.46
N TYR A 43 9.46 -8.54 7.04
CA TYR A 43 9.06 -8.49 8.43
C TYR A 43 10.27 -8.59 9.38
N GLU A 44 11.23 -9.47 9.08
CA GLU A 44 12.46 -9.63 9.87
C GLU A 44 13.27 -8.34 9.88
N ARG A 45 13.35 -7.66 8.73
CA ARG A 45 14.07 -6.38 8.60
C ARG A 45 13.37 -5.22 9.31
N TRP A 46 12.05 -5.14 9.24
CA TRP A 46 11.28 -3.97 9.66
C TRP A 46 10.35 -4.25 10.85
N SER A 47 10.51 -5.37 11.53
CA SER A 47 9.65 -5.67 12.68
C SER A 47 9.67 -4.52 13.69
N PRO A 48 8.51 -4.22 14.32
CA PRO A 48 8.38 -3.08 15.23
C PRO A 48 9.38 -3.10 16.40
N GLU A 49 9.84 -4.28 16.77
CA GLU A 49 10.75 -4.48 17.90
C GLU A 49 12.22 -4.21 17.54
N ALA A 50 12.59 -4.38 16.26
CA ALA A 50 13.99 -4.42 15.87
C ALA A 50 14.51 -3.15 15.16
N ALA A 51 13.72 -2.52 14.29
CA ALA A 51 14.30 -1.65 13.27
C ALA A 51 13.70 -0.25 13.14
N LEU A 52 12.48 0.01 13.63
CA LEU A 52 11.84 1.32 13.48
C LEU A 52 12.32 2.28 14.59
N LYS A 53 13.47 2.91 14.38
CA LYS A 53 14.07 3.85 15.35
C LYS A 53 13.91 5.32 14.95
N THR A 54 13.90 5.60 13.67
CA THR A 54 13.82 6.96 13.12
C THR A 54 12.61 7.13 12.18
N VAL A 55 12.26 8.37 11.90
CA VAL A 55 11.19 8.70 10.93
C VAL A 55 11.59 8.29 9.51
N GLU A 56 12.87 8.36 9.20
CA GLU A 56 13.44 7.92 7.94
C GLU A 56 13.28 6.40 7.79
N ASP A 57 13.55 5.62 8.84
CA ASP A 57 13.31 4.17 8.85
C ASP A 57 11.82 3.88 8.62
N ALA A 58 10.94 4.63 9.28
CA ALA A 58 9.50 4.47 9.11
C ALA A 58 9.02 4.75 7.68
N LYS A 59 9.56 5.78 7.02
CA LYS A 59 9.27 6.06 5.61
C LYS A 59 9.77 4.96 4.69
N ALA A 60 11.01 4.51 4.90
CA ALA A 60 11.61 3.42 4.13
C ALA A 60 10.84 2.10 4.31
N ALA A 61 10.38 1.80 5.54
CA ALA A 61 9.55 0.64 5.82
C ALA A 61 8.20 0.70 5.09
N ASN A 62 7.55 1.87 5.05
CA ASN A 62 6.29 2.07 4.32
C ASN A 62 6.45 1.89 2.81
N GLU A 63 7.52 2.41 2.24
CA GLU A 63 7.83 2.27 0.81
C GLU A 63 8.11 0.80 0.46
N ALA A 64 9.00 0.16 1.21
CA ALA A 64 9.30 -1.26 1.06
C ALA A 64 8.06 -2.14 1.27
N GLY A 65 7.20 -1.80 2.25
CA GLY A 65 5.94 -2.49 2.50
C GLY A 65 4.96 -2.38 1.33
N SER A 66 4.92 -1.24 0.67
CA SER A 66 4.07 -1.04 -0.51
C SER A 66 4.56 -1.82 -1.73
N ALA A 67 5.88 -1.94 -1.90
CA ALA A 67 6.48 -2.80 -2.93
C ALA A 67 6.19 -4.28 -2.62
N ARG A 68 6.41 -4.69 -1.38
CA ARG A 68 6.18 -6.07 -0.93
C ARG A 68 4.72 -6.50 -1.07
N GLN A 69 3.76 -5.61 -0.79
CA GLN A 69 2.34 -5.88 -1.00
C GLN A 69 2.04 -6.26 -2.45
N LYS A 70 2.59 -5.52 -3.41
CA LYS A 70 2.40 -5.82 -4.84
C LYS A 70 3.00 -7.17 -5.24
N GLU A 71 4.14 -7.52 -4.65
CA GLU A 71 4.79 -8.81 -4.91
C GLU A 71 3.93 -9.99 -4.42
N ILE A 72 3.42 -9.91 -3.18
CA ILE A 72 2.58 -10.98 -2.63
C ILE A 72 1.22 -11.07 -3.34
N ASP A 73 0.65 -9.94 -3.77
CA ASP A 73 -0.59 -9.92 -4.56
C ASP A 73 -0.38 -10.61 -5.92
N GLY A 74 0.71 -10.28 -6.62
CA GLY A 74 1.08 -10.93 -7.88
C GLY A 74 1.39 -12.43 -7.71
N ALA A 75 2.05 -12.80 -6.61
CA ALA A 75 2.31 -14.20 -6.30
C ALA A 75 1.01 -14.99 -6.02
N LEU A 76 0.05 -14.40 -5.32
CA LEU A 76 -1.26 -14.99 -5.10
C LEU A 76 -1.99 -15.26 -6.41
N ASP A 77 -1.93 -14.34 -7.37
CA ASP A 77 -2.62 -14.51 -8.66
C ASP A 77 -1.99 -15.66 -9.45
N VAL A 78 -0.66 -15.74 -9.51
CA VAL A 78 0.05 -16.89 -10.12
C VAL A 78 -0.33 -18.23 -9.45
N MET A 79 -0.42 -18.23 -8.10
CA MET A 79 -0.85 -19.44 -7.36
C MET A 79 -2.30 -19.84 -7.68
N LYS A 80 -3.22 -18.87 -7.84
CA LYS A 80 -4.61 -19.16 -8.25
C LYS A 80 -4.66 -19.78 -9.64
N ASP A 81 -3.93 -19.20 -10.61
CA ASP A 81 -3.87 -19.71 -11.98
C ASP A 81 -3.38 -21.18 -11.99
N TRP A 82 -2.33 -21.46 -11.22
CA TRP A 82 -1.85 -22.82 -11.09
C TRP A 82 -2.86 -23.74 -10.39
N CYS A 83 -3.53 -23.28 -9.31
CA CYS A 83 -4.57 -24.06 -8.62
C CYS A 83 -5.71 -24.47 -9.56
N HIS A 84 -6.07 -23.64 -10.53
CA HIS A 84 -7.10 -23.96 -11.52
C HIS A 84 -6.74 -25.15 -12.42
N THR A 85 -5.47 -25.53 -12.51
CA THR A 85 -5.02 -26.75 -13.23
C THR A 85 -5.09 -28.01 -12.38
N ARG A 86 -5.48 -27.92 -11.10
CA ARG A 86 -5.48 -29.03 -10.14
C ARG A 86 -6.87 -29.58 -9.89
N PHE A 87 -6.94 -30.84 -9.46
CA PHE A 87 -8.21 -31.48 -9.14
C PHE A 87 -8.89 -30.88 -7.90
N LEU A 88 -8.11 -30.50 -6.86
CA LEU A 88 -8.62 -29.88 -5.62
C LEU A 88 -8.46 -28.37 -5.62
N VAL A 89 -9.08 -27.70 -6.59
CA VAL A 89 -8.96 -26.25 -6.83
C VAL A 89 -9.21 -25.42 -5.57
N ASN A 90 -10.33 -25.67 -4.88
CA ASN A 90 -10.75 -24.86 -3.72
C ASN A 90 -9.79 -25.00 -2.54
N ALA A 91 -9.28 -26.17 -2.26
CA ALA A 91 -8.30 -26.39 -1.19
C ALA A 91 -6.98 -25.67 -1.51
N CYS A 92 -6.48 -25.82 -2.73
CA CYS A 92 -5.28 -25.15 -3.21
C CYS A 92 -5.39 -23.62 -3.12
N ILE A 93 -6.50 -23.03 -3.58
CA ILE A 93 -6.74 -21.59 -3.52
C ILE A 93 -6.84 -21.12 -2.06
N LYS A 94 -7.45 -21.91 -1.18
CA LYS A 94 -7.54 -21.60 0.24
C LYS A 94 -6.16 -21.51 0.86
N ASP A 95 -5.31 -22.51 0.65
CA ASP A 95 -3.95 -22.55 1.20
C ASP A 95 -3.11 -21.36 0.71
N ALA A 96 -3.21 -21.02 -0.58
CA ALA A 96 -2.54 -19.85 -1.15
C ALA A 96 -3.03 -18.53 -0.52
N ARG A 97 -4.34 -18.40 -0.27
CA ARG A 97 -4.93 -17.24 0.40
C ARG A 97 -4.52 -17.13 1.87
N ASP A 98 -4.44 -18.23 2.57
CA ASP A 98 -4.04 -18.27 3.97
C ASP A 98 -2.59 -17.76 4.13
N LEU A 99 -1.67 -18.26 3.28
CA LEU A 99 -0.29 -17.75 3.24
C LEU A 99 -0.21 -16.27 2.88
N HIS A 100 -0.92 -15.83 1.86
CA HIS A 100 -0.99 -14.41 1.48
C HIS A 100 -1.48 -13.55 2.65
N HIS A 101 -2.53 -13.98 3.33
CA HIS A 101 -3.13 -13.25 4.44
C HIS A 101 -2.20 -13.13 5.64
N GLU A 102 -1.38 -14.15 5.92
CA GLU A 102 -0.34 -14.09 6.94
C GLU A 102 0.71 -13.01 6.59
N ARG A 103 1.18 -13.00 5.34
CA ARG A 103 2.14 -11.99 4.89
C ARG A 103 1.54 -10.57 4.89
N GLU A 104 0.29 -10.44 4.47
CA GLU A 104 -0.44 -9.17 4.54
C GLU A 104 -0.55 -8.64 5.98
N LYS A 105 -0.84 -9.49 6.96
CA LYS A 105 -0.86 -9.11 8.38
C LYS A 105 0.50 -8.59 8.85
N GLU A 106 1.59 -9.27 8.48
CA GLU A 106 2.95 -8.86 8.82
C GLU A 106 3.28 -7.47 8.22
N ILE A 107 3.00 -7.27 6.94
CA ILE A 107 3.21 -5.97 6.27
C ILE A 107 2.37 -4.88 6.94
N ARG A 108 1.10 -5.15 7.21
CA ARG A 108 0.19 -4.20 7.86
C ARG A 108 0.66 -3.81 9.25
N SER A 109 1.16 -4.76 10.05
CA SER A 109 1.65 -4.48 11.41
C SER A 109 2.83 -3.52 11.41
N VAL A 110 3.78 -3.71 10.49
CA VAL A 110 4.94 -2.81 10.32
C VAL A 110 4.49 -1.43 9.87
N ARG A 111 3.62 -1.36 8.84
CA ARG A 111 3.14 -0.08 8.30
C ARG A 111 2.35 0.74 9.31
N LEU A 112 1.50 0.10 10.11
CA LEU A 112 0.76 0.80 11.17
C LEU A 112 1.72 1.46 12.18
N LYS A 113 2.79 0.77 12.56
CA LYS A 113 3.79 1.33 13.47
C LYS A 113 4.60 2.45 12.83
N ALA A 114 4.99 2.28 11.59
CA ALA A 114 5.67 3.31 10.81
C ALA A 114 4.81 4.57 10.66
N ASP A 115 3.54 4.42 10.33
CA ASP A 115 2.60 5.54 10.21
C ASP A 115 2.38 6.27 11.54
N GLU A 116 2.34 5.54 12.65
CA GLU A 116 2.27 6.12 13.99
C GLU A 116 3.49 7.02 14.27
N MET A 117 4.70 6.53 13.99
CA MET A 117 5.93 7.31 14.17
C MET A 117 5.94 8.58 13.31
N ILE A 118 5.59 8.47 12.04
CA ILE A 118 5.51 9.62 11.12
C ILE A 118 4.46 10.63 11.60
N ARG A 119 3.35 10.15 12.13
CA ARG A 119 2.29 11.02 12.67
C ARG A 119 2.76 11.76 13.91
N LEU A 120 3.43 11.09 14.83
CA LEU A 120 3.96 11.70 16.06
C LEU A 120 4.99 12.79 15.73
N ASP A 121 5.93 12.51 14.85
CA ASP A 121 6.91 13.50 14.38
C ASP A 121 6.25 14.75 13.78
N ARG A 122 5.23 14.58 12.93
CA ARG A 122 4.46 15.72 12.39
C ARG A 122 3.76 16.55 13.48
N VAL A 123 3.32 15.91 14.55
CA VAL A 123 2.72 16.62 15.69
C VAL A 123 3.78 17.42 16.42
N GLU A 124 4.95 16.84 16.68
CA GLU A 124 6.08 17.52 17.34
C GLU A 124 6.59 18.70 16.51
N GLN A 125 6.78 18.50 15.22
CA GLN A 125 7.17 19.59 14.32
C GLN A 125 6.15 20.75 14.31
N ARG A 126 4.85 20.45 14.35
CA ARG A 126 3.82 21.49 14.44
C ARG A 126 3.87 22.24 15.76
N ARG A 127 4.08 21.54 16.87
CA ARG A 127 4.25 22.15 18.20
C ARG A 127 5.48 23.06 18.23
N ALA A 128 6.61 22.58 17.75
CA ALA A 128 7.84 23.35 17.68
C ALA A 128 7.69 24.63 16.84
N ARG A 129 7.01 24.53 15.68
CA ARG A 129 6.68 25.71 14.85
C ARG A 129 5.77 26.71 15.57
N GLN A 130 4.76 26.24 16.30
CA GLN A 130 3.87 27.12 17.07
C GLN A 130 4.61 27.81 18.22
N GLU A 131 5.50 27.11 18.89
CA GLU A 131 6.33 27.67 19.96
C GLU A 131 7.29 28.73 19.43
N SER A 132 7.97 28.46 18.32
CA SER A 132 8.84 29.45 17.68
C SER A 132 8.08 30.67 17.22
N GLN A 133 6.87 30.52 16.69
CA GLN A 133 6.01 31.66 16.33
C GLN A 133 5.60 32.49 17.56
N LYS A 134 5.25 31.83 18.68
CA LYS A 134 4.92 32.53 19.93
C LYS A 134 6.11 33.29 20.48
N GLN A 135 7.33 32.76 20.37
CA GLN A 135 8.56 33.41 20.78
C GLN A 135 8.88 34.63 19.90
N ASN A 136 8.71 34.52 18.58
CA ASN A 136 8.93 35.59 17.65
C ASN A 136 7.91 36.74 17.84
N VAL A 137 6.67 36.44 18.23
CA VAL A 137 5.66 37.46 18.57
C VAL A 137 6.00 38.21 19.87
N LYS A 138 6.70 37.56 20.81
CA LYS A 138 7.12 38.16 22.08
C LYS A 138 8.37 39.05 21.94
N GLN A 139 9.13 38.94 20.85
CA GLN A 139 10.21 39.89 20.58
C GLN A 139 9.60 41.20 20.10
N PRO A 140 9.87 42.33 20.78
CA PRO A 140 9.39 43.62 20.28
C PRO A 140 10.00 43.81 18.91
N MET A 141 9.13 43.97 17.91
CA MET A 141 9.49 44.26 16.53
C MET A 141 10.37 45.51 16.58
N LYS A 142 11.68 45.34 16.34
CA LYS A 142 12.55 46.49 16.11
C LYS A 142 12.00 47.17 14.88
N LEU A 143 11.30 48.27 15.11
CA LEU A 143 10.80 49.19 14.10
C LEU A 143 12.01 49.83 13.39
N GLY A 144 12.61 49.09 12.50
CA GLY A 144 13.64 49.53 11.58
C GLY A 144 13.22 49.20 10.18
N GLY A 145 12.40 50.02 9.58
CA GLY A 145 12.01 49.82 8.20
C GLY A 145 10.88 50.76 7.83
N SER A 146 11.19 51.78 7.04
CA SER A 146 10.34 52.58 6.18
C SER A 146 8.94 52.90 6.72
N ALA A 147 8.73 54.15 7.04
CA ALA A 147 7.45 54.74 7.45
C ALA A 147 6.43 54.63 6.30
N GLU A 148 5.82 53.48 6.18
CA GLU A 148 4.58 53.31 5.43
C GLU A 148 3.47 54.03 6.23
N SER A 149 2.75 54.94 5.61
CA SER A 149 1.75 55.74 6.30
C SER A 149 0.67 54.83 6.92
N PRO A 150 0.10 55.19 8.08
CA PRO A 150 -0.93 54.34 8.72
C PRO A 150 -2.14 54.08 7.81
N GLU A 151 -2.40 54.92 6.84
CA GLU A 151 -3.48 54.81 5.85
C GLU A 151 -3.22 53.67 4.84
N SER A 152 -2.02 53.59 4.25
CA SER A 152 -1.68 52.52 3.30
C SER A 152 -1.68 51.14 3.96
N ARG A 153 -1.36 51.09 5.27
CA ARG A 153 -1.41 49.83 6.06
C ARG A 153 -2.84 49.41 6.40
N SER A 154 -3.77 50.36 6.51
CA SER A 154 -5.19 50.08 6.72
C SER A 154 -5.86 49.55 5.43
N GLU A 155 -5.50 50.13 4.29
CA GLU A 155 -6.00 49.72 2.97
C GLU A 155 -5.52 48.33 2.60
N SER A 156 -4.23 48.02 2.77
CA SER A 156 -3.68 46.70 2.49
C SER A 156 -4.30 45.58 3.37
N ARG A 157 -4.60 45.90 4.65
CA ARG A 157 -5.33 44.97 5.53
C ARG A 157 -6.78 44.78 5.10
N ALA A 158 -7.46 45.84 4.64
CA ALA A 158 -8.83 45.73 4.16
C ALA A 158 -8.92 44.88 2.88
N GLU A 159 -7.96 45.02 1.98
CA GLU A 159 -7.85 44.15 0.79
C GLU A 159 -7.56 42.69 1.14
N GLU A 160 -6.66 42.47 2.10
CA GLU A 160 -6.37 41.09 2.56
C GLU A 160 -7.59 40.41 3.21
N VAL A 161 -8.38 41.17 3.98
CA VAL A 161 -9.62 40.68 4.57
C VAL A 161 -10.66 40.36 3.49
N LYS A 162 -10.84 41.23 2.50
CA LYS A 162 -11.73 40.96 1.36
C LYS A 162 -11.30 39.73 0.57
N ALA A 163 -10.00 39.57 0.29
CA ALA A 163 -9.47 38.42 -0.39
C ALA A 163 -9.64 37.11 0.43
N LYS A 164 -9.58 37.17 1.74
CA LYS A 164 -9.88 36.02 2.61
C LYS A 164 -11.37 35.70 2.62
N GLN A 165 -12.23 36.68 2.60
CA GLN A 165 -13.69 36.50 2.53
C GLN A 165 -14.10 35.87 1.21
N SER A 166 -13.63 36.37 0.07
CA SER A 166 -13.96 35.79 -1.24
C SER A 166 -13.51 34.34 -1.37
N ARG A 167 -12.31 34.01 -0.89
CA ARG A 167 -11.85 32.59 -0.87
C ARG A 167 -12.66 31.70 0.08
N ALA A 168 -13.22 32.25 1.15
CA ALA A 168 -14.10 31.53 2.04
C ALA A 168 -15.47 31.26 1.42
N GLU A 169 -16.00 32.23 0.65
CA GLU A 169 -17.24 32.09 -0.11
C GLU A 169 -17.11 31.07 -1.24
N GLU A 170 -16.00 31.12 -2.00
CA GLU A 170 -15.70 30.13 -3.03
C GLU A 170 -15.63 28.71 -2.46
N ARG A 171 -14.98 28.52 -1.30
CA ARG A 171 -14.94 27.21 -0.64
C ARG A 171 -16.32 26.72 -0.22
N ARG A 172 -17.16 27.58 0.35
CA ARG A 172 -18.54 27.23 0.72
C ARG A 172 -19.37 26.84 -0.51
N ALA A 173 -19.23 27.60 -1.60
CA ALA A 173 -19.91 27.25 -2.85
C ALA A 173 -19.47 25.87 -3.40
N LEU A 174 -18.17 25.54 -3.32
CA LEU A 174 -17.65 24.22 -3.70
C LEU A 174 -18.15 23.12 -2.77
N GLU A 175 -18.22 23.35 -1.47
CA GLU A 175 -18.75 22.39 -0.50
C GLU A 175 -20.23 22.13 -0.76
N GLU A 176 -21.03 23.16 -1.00
CA GLU A 176 -22.45 23.01 -1.36
C GLU A 176 -22.64 22.26 -2.68
N ALA A 177 -21.82 22.53 -3.69
CA ALA A 177 -21.85 21.82 -4.95
C ALA A 177 -21.51 20.33 -4.77
N ASN A 178 -20.53 20.01 -3.93
CA ASN A 178 -20.16 18.63 -3.60
C ASN A 178 -21.28 17.89 -2.85
N VAL A 179 -21.94 18.57 -1.90
CA VAL A 179 -23.08 17.99 -1.18
C VAL A 179 -24.23 17.68 -2.14
N ARG A 180 -24.59 18.62 -3.01
CA ARG A 180 -25.65 18.38 -4.03
C ARG A 180 -25.29 17.23 -4.98
N ALA A 181 -24.03 17.17 -5.43
CA ALA A 181 -23.57 16.08 -6.29
C ALA A 181 -23.62 14.71 -5.58
N TYR A 182 -23.34 14.69 -4.27
CA TYR A 182 -23.44 13.47 -3.47
C TYR A 182 -24.90 13.02 -3.28
N GLU A 183 -25.80 13.95 -2.96
CA GLU A 183 -27.23 13.69 -2.82
C GLU A 183 -27.84 13.18 -4.13
N GLU A 184 -27.44 13.77 -5.26
CA GLU A 184 -27.88 13.31 -6.58
C GLU A 184 -27.40 11.90 -6.89
N LYS A 185 -26.15 11.56 -6.55
CA LYS A 185 -25.63 10.18 -6.68
C LYS A 185 -26.40 9.20 -5.81
N GLN A 186 -26.73 9.58 -4.58
CA GLN A 186 -27.54 8.73 -3.69
C GLN A 186 -28.97 8.54 -4.25
N ALA A 187 -29.60 9.62 -4.69
CA ALA A 187 -30.93 9.54 -5.30
C ALA A 187 -30.95 8.65 -6.57
N ARG A 188 -29.92 8.75 -7.42
CA ARG A 188 -29.75 7.86 -8.59
C ARG A 188 -29.55 6.40 -8.18
N ALA A 189 -28.77 6.16 -7.11
CA ALA A 189 -28.54 4.81 -6.59
C ALA A 189 -29.83 4.20 -6.01
N ALA A 190 -30.59 4.99 -5.26
CA ALA A 190 -31.88 4.57 -4.72
C ALA A 190 -32.89 4.20 -5.84
N ARG A 191 -33.04 5.05 -6.87
CA ARG A 191 -33.88 4.74 -8.02
C ARG A 191 -33.48 3.45 -8.75
N LYS A 192 -32.16 3.22 -8.92
CA LYS A 192 -31.66 1.96 -9.51
C LYS A 192 -31.92 0.75 -8.60
N ALA A 193 -31.92 0.92 -7.29
CA ALA A 193 -32.25 -0.16 -6.36
C ALA A 193 -33.75 -0.50 -6.44
N GLU A 194 -34.61 0.49 -6.47
CA GLU A 194 -36.06 0.31 -6.67
C GLU A 194 -36.38 -0.38 -8.01
N GLU A 195 -35.74 0.05 -9.12
CA GLU A 195 -35.90 -0.60 -10.43
C GLU A 195 -35.47 -2.07 -10.44
N ARG A 196 -34.49 -2.46 -9.59
CA ARG A 196 -34.06 -3.86 -9.44
C ARG A 196 -35.01 -4.69 -8.59
N HIS A 197 -35.72 -4.06 -7.65
CA HIS A 197 -36.66 -4.72 -6.75
C HIS A 197 -38.10 -4.74 -7.31
N ASP A 198 -38.37 -4.15 -8.50
CA ASP A 198 -39.69 -4.20 -9.11
C ASP A 198 -39.99 -5.63 -9.60
N PRO A 199 -40.91 -6.38 -8.92
CA PRO A 199 -41.21 -7.78 -9.24
C PRO A 199 -41.86 -7.97 -10.61
N ILE A 200 -42.42 -6.92 -11.22
CA ILE A 200 -43.06 -6.96 -12.51
C ILE A 200 -42.01 -7.09 -13.64
N ARG A 201 -40.89 -6.44 -13.51
CA ARG A 201 -39.79 -6.46 -14.51
C ARG A 201 -39.00 -7.76 -14.53
N VAL A 202 -38.94 -8.49 -13.42
CA VAL A 202 -38.26 -9.79 -13.35
C VAL A 202 -39.04 -10.87 -14.12
N LYS A 203 -40.38 -10.83 -14.10
CA LYS A 203 -41.22 -11.80 -14.81
C LYS A 203 -41.19 -11.66 -16.33
N SER A 204 -40.83 -10.52 -16.89
CA SER A 204 -40.75 -10.30 -18.34
C SER A 204 -39.44 -10.76 -18.99
N ARG A 205 -38.41 -11.11 -18.18
CA ARG A 205 -37.14 -11.64 -18.69
C ARG A 205 -37.04 -13.17 -18.74
N VAL A 206 -38.05 -13.88 -18.26
CA VAL A 206 -38.09 -15.37 -18.18
C VAL A 206 -39.04 -15.96 -19.21
N LYS A 207 -39.39 -15.25 -20.29
CA LYS A 207 -40.13 -15.82 -21.45
C LYS A 207 -39.24 -15.90 -22.68
#